data_7b50cfcd075a065b19d3061dc78a34ee
#
_entry.id   7b50cfcd075a065b19d3061dc78a34ee
#
_cell.length_a   1.000
_cell.length_b   1.000
_cell.length_c   1.000
_cell.angle_alpha   90.00
_cell.angle_beta   90.00
_cell.angle_gamma   90.00
#
_symmetry.space_group_name_H-M   'P 1'
#
loop_
_entity.id
_entity.type
_entity.pdbx_description
1 polymer ?
#
loop_
_entity_poly.entity_id
_entity_poly.type
_entity_poly.pdbx_seq_one_letter_code
_entity_poly.pdbx_strand_id
1 'polypeptide(L)'
;MKNIKNMENKDIYDIIIENLTKEWYSMSDGKIKNPKWETPKYSKKQVDKAGKLIAQFITINDNKIGIKEFQEAIHILNNWRSSHAYPLEVITNNLRRNNPNAIVVQRLKRLDSILGKIERFPNMSLYRMQDLGGCRVIVDSIDEVYKSVNRFKNSKIRHIFKKEDDYIKNPKQSGYRSYHMVYQFQSDDNETYNKNILIEIQFRTKLQHIWATAVEMMGIYTKSNLKSSMGNEDILRFFVLVSSLFAQQEGTPICPNTIDDNKIIIDEIKSINDKLHLVSRISALSVAINHTNISKEMKGKGYYVLILNYEKKILRVRGYSTQQVNLATKIYNEIEAEHDKNIDAVLVSAQSFKDLREAYPNYFADISEFVQTMNKLLI
;
A
#
# COMPACT_ATOMS: atom_id res chain seq x y z
N MET A 1 0.69 23.54 31.66
CA MET A 1 -0.19 22.45 31.24
C MET A 1 -1.30 23.05 30.39
N LYS A 2 -1.21 23.03 29.07
CA LYS A 2 -2.31 23.46 28.20
C LYS A 2 -3.44 22.43 28.30
N ASN A 3 -4.65 22.91 28.50
CA ASN A 3 -5.84 22.11 28.70
C ASN A 3 -6.16 21.29 27.42
N ILE A 4 -6.07 19.98 27.51
CA ILE A 4 -6.29 19.00 26.43
C ILE A 4 -7.72 19.07 25.85
N LYS A 5 -8.63 19.76 26.52
CA LYS A 5 -10.07 19.84 26.17
C LYS A 5 -10.41 20.53 24.82
N ASN A 6 -9.45 21.23 24.21
CA ASN A 6 -9.67 21.99 22.96
C ASN A 6 -8.64 21.68 21.86
N MET A 7 -7.95 20.54 21.96
CA MET A 7 -7.00 20.15 20.92
C MET A 7 -7.75 19.47 19.78
N GLU A 8 -7.65 20.02 18.58
CA GLU A 8 -8.04 19.32 17.36
C GLU A 8 -7.16 18.07 17.19
N ASN A 9 -7.66 17.04 16.51
CA ASN A 9 -6.88 15.81 16.22
C ASN A 9 -5.48 16.11 15.65
N LYS A 10 -5.31 17.24 14.96
CA LYS A 10 -4.06 17.77 14.44
C LYS A 10 -3.01 18.03 15.55
N ASP A 11 -3.39 18.67 16.65
CA ASP A 11 -2.47 19.01 17.74
C ASP A 11 -1.96 17.78 18.48
N ILE A 12 -2.78 16.73 18.54
CA ILE A 12 -2.45 15.46 19.18
C ILE A 12 -1.41 14.70 18.35
N TYR A 13 -1.59 14.65 17.03
CA TYR A 13 -0.63 14.05 16.12
C TYR A 13 0.71 14.80 16.12
N ASP A 14 0.70 16.13 16.10
CA ASP A 14 1.91 16.97 16.11
C ASP A 14 2.77 16.78 17.39
N ILE A 15 2.15 16.62 18.57
CA ILE A 15 2.84 16.33 19.83
C ILE A 15 3.51 14.94 19.83
N ILE A 16 2.84 13.93 19.22
CA ILE A 16 3.37 12.58 19.13
C ILE A 16 4.65 12.55 18.32
N ILE A 17 4.66 13.29 17.24
CA ILE A 17 5.74 13.33 16.26
C ILE A 17 6.94 14.10 16.75
N GLU A 18 6.74 15.25 17.38
CA GLU A 18 7.82 16.06 17.94
C GLU A 18 8.66 15.31 18.98
N ASN A 19 8.05 14.41 19.73
CA ASN A 19 8.75 13.60 20.74
C ASN A 19 9.44 12.37 20.13
N LEU A 20 8.85 11.73 19.09
CA LEU A 20 9.49 10.61 18.39
C LEU A 20 10.76 11.04 17.66
N THR A 21 10.79 12.23 17.06
CA THR A 21 11.98 12.77 16.41
C THR A 21 13.10 13.10 17.41
N LYS A 22 12.81 13.63 18.58
CA LYS A 22 13.83 13.98 19.60
C LYS A 22 14.57 12.76 20.17
N GLU A 23 13.89 11.65 20.45
CA GLU A 23 14.53 10.42 20.95
C GLU A 23 15.42 9.75 19.88
N TRP A 24 15.08 9.86 18.60
CA TRP A 24 15.85 9.26 17.50
C TRP A 24 17.12 10.03 17.16
N TYR A 25 17.13 11.34 17.31
CA TYR A 25 18.35 12.17 17.10
C TYR A 25 19.45 11.86 18.12
N SER A 26 19.11 11.41 19.33
CA SER A 26 20.09 11.09 20.37
C SER A 26 20.82 9.75 20.15
N MET A 27 20.38 8.91 19.22
CA MET A 27 20.97 7.59 18.94
C MET A 27 21.90 7.56 17.71
N SER A 28 22.20 8.68 17.06
CA SER A 28 22.81 8.71 15.71
C SER A 28 24.33 8.87 15.63
N ASP A 29 25.07 8.77 16.72
CA ASP A 29 26.55 8.79 16.69
C ASP A 29 27.11 7.36 16.72
N GLY A 30 27.27 6.75 15.54
CA GLY A 30 27.95 5.48 15.42
C GLY A 30 28.06 5.00 13.98
N LYS A 31 29.30 4.74 13.51
CA LYS A 31 29.64 4.12 12.22
C LYS A 31 28.68 2.99 11.88
N ILE A 32 27.98 3.10 10.73
CA ILE A 32 27.02 2.10 10.22
C ILE A 32 27.78 0.78 10.01
N LYS A 33 27.74 -0.10 11.00
CA LYS A 33 28.00 -1.52 10.82
C LYS A 33 26.82 -2.11 10.05
N ASN A 34 27.08 -3.10 9.19
CA ASN A 34 26.10 -3.79 8.32
C ASN A 34 24.64 -3.70 8.78
N PRO A 35 23.69 -3.24 7.94
CA PRO A 35 22.32 -3.00 8.33
C PRO A 35 21.71 -4.28 8.90
N LYS A 36 21.41 -4.28 10.19
CA LYS A 36 20.62 -5.34 10.80
C LYS A 36 19.16 -5.04 10.55
N TRP A 37 18.43 -5.93 9.90
CA TRP A 37 16.99 -5.87 9.80
C TRP A 37 16.36 -5.68 11.17
N GLU A 38 15.30 -4.84 11.24
CA GLU A 38 14.57 -4.67 12.49
C GLU A 38 13.93 -6.00 12.91
N THR A 39 14.13 -6.39 14.17
CA THR A 39 13.61 -7.64 14.73
C THR A 39 12.34 -7.40 15.55
N PRO A 40 11.40 -8.37 15.62
CA PRO A 40 10.20 -8.25 16.43
C PRO A 40 10.55 -8.37 17.93
N LYS A 41 10.59 -7.24 18.63
CA LYS A 41 10.99 -7.14 20.05
C LYS A 41 9.87 -7.49 21.03
N TYR A 42 8.62 -7.26 20.62
CA TYR A 42 7.47 -7.32 21.52
C TYR A 42 6.69 -8.63 21.37
N SER A 43 6.07 -9.06 22.47
CA SER A 43 5.18 -10.21 22.52
C SER A 43 3.84 -9.90 21.84
N LYS A 44 3.09 -10.95 21.46
CA LYS A 44 1.72 -10.84 20.94
C LYS A 44 0.83 -9.98 21.85
N LYS A 45 0.89 -10.20 23.18
CA LYS A 45 0.07 -9.44 24.14
C LYS A 45 0.39 -7.95 24.12
N GLN A 46 1.68 -7.59 24.00
CA GLN A 46 2.10 -6.19 23.93
C GLN A 46 1.66 -5.54 22.63
N VAL A 47 1.83 -6.21 21.48
CA VAL A 47 1.40 -5.70 20.16
C VAL A 47 -0.13 -5.52 20.13
N ASP A 48 -0.91 -6.50 20.60
CA ASP A 48 -2.37 -6.39 20.63
C ASP A 48 -2.85 -5.34 21.64
N LYS A 49 -2.16 -5.18 22.80
CA LYS A 49 -2.45 -4.10 23.74
C LYS A 49 -2.19 -2.73 23.12
N ALA A 50 -1.07 -2.57 22.40
CA ALA A 50 -0.76 -1.34 21.68
C ALA A 50 -1.84 -1.00 20.64
N GLY A 51 -2.28 -1.97 19.83
CA GLY A 51 -3.37 -1.78 18.86
C GLY A 51 -4.67 -1.32 19.51
N LYS A 52 -5.05 -1.88 20.67
CA LYS A 52 -6.24 -1.46 21.43
C LYS A 52 -6.12 -0.06 22.00
N LEU A 53 -4.96 0.29 22.57
CA LEU A 53 -4.71 1.65 23.08
C LEU A 53 -4.79 2.68 21.95
N ILE A 54 -4.21 2.39 20.80
CA ILE A 54 -4.31 3.25 19.62
C ILE A 54 -5.77 3.41 19.18
N ALA A 55 -6.54 2.31 19.10
CA ALA A 55 -7.95 2.35 18.76
C ALA A 55 -8.75 3.24 19.74
N GLN A 56 -8.58 3.05 21.03
CA GLN A 56 -9.25 3.83 22.07
C GLN A 56 -8.91 5.32 21.98
N PHE A 57 -7.63 5.64 21.77
CA PHE A 57 -7.17 7.01 21.66
C PHE A 57 -7.78 7.72 20.43
N ILE A 58 -7.83 7.04 19.28
CA ILE A 58 -8.35 7.62 18.03
C ILE A 58 -9.88 7.73 18.04
N THR A 59 -10.61 6.67 18.53
CA THR A 59 -12.06 6.58 18.35
C THR A 59 -12.85 7.23 19.48
N ILE A 60 -12.35 7.17 20.72
CA ILE A 60 -13.14 7.55 21.91
C ILE A 60 -12.73 8.93 22.43
N ASN A 61 -11.60 9.47 21.92
CA ASN A 61 -11.01 10.71 22.46
C ASN A 61 -10.89 10.64 24.01
N ASP A 62 -10.51 9.44 24.52
CA ASP A 62 -10.55 9.13 25.96
C ASP A 62 -9.38 9.84 26.66
N ASN A 63 -9.68 10.94 27.35
CA ASN A 63 -8.73 11.71 28.15
C ASN A 63 -8.03 10.89 29.27
N LYS A 64 -8.36 9.60 29.42
CA LYS A 64 -7.74 8.69 30.41
C LYS A 64 -6.43 8.07 29.90
N ILE A 65 -6.21 8.04 28.57
CA ILE A 65 -4.96 7.53 28.02
C ILE A 65 -3.92 8.64 28.03
N GLY A 66 -2.85 8.46 28.77
CA GLY A 66 -1.75 9.40 28.83
C GLY A 66 -0.99 9.48 27.47
N ILE A 67 -0.49 10.66 27.12
CA ILE A 67 0.32 10.88 25.90
C ILE A 67 1.51 9.90 25.85
N LYS A 68 2.16 9.62 26.98
CA LYS A 68 3.28 8.66 27.07
C LYS A 68 2.85 7.24 26.70
N GLU A 69 1.70 6.78 27.17
CA GLU A 69 1.18 5.45 26.86
C GLU A 69 0.85 5.29 25.37
N PHE A 70 0.29 6.35 24.77
CA PHE A 70 0.03 6.36 23.34
C PHE A 70 1.33 6.33 22.52
N GLN A 71 2.35 7.12 22.91
CA GLN A 71 3.67 7.13 22.26
C GLN A 71 4.34 5.75 22.34
N GLU A 72 4.27 5.08 23.49
CA GLU A 72 4.77 3.72 23.64
C GLU A 72 4.01 2.74 22.73
N ALA A 73 2.69 2.88 22.62
CA ALA A 73 1.89 2.06 21.72
C ALA A 73 2.28 2.25 20.24
N ILE A 74 2.52 3.48 19.80
CA ILE A 74 3.03 3.78 18.45
C ILE A 74 4.44 3.21 18.23
N HIS A 75 5.32 3.29 19.24
CA HIS A 75 6.65 2.69 19.16
C HIS A 75 6.59 1.16 18.98
N ILE A 76 5.71 0.48 19.72
CA ILE A 76 5.45 -0.97 19.57
C ILE A 76 4.91 -1.30 18.17
N LEU A 77 3.94 -0.52 17.68
CA LEU A 77 3.40 -0.67 16.32
C LEU A 77 4.48 -0.53 15.27
N ASN A 78 5.32 0.50 15.36
CA ASN A 78 6.40 0.75 14.40
C ASN A 78 7.45 -0.37 14.39
N ASN A 79 7.85 -0.89 15.57
CA ASN A 79 8.72 -2.06 15.64
C ASN A 79 8.07 -3.27 14.97
N TRP A 80 6.79 -3.56 15.28
CA TRP A 80 6.06 -4.68 14.70
C TRP A 80 5.94 -4.54 13.18
N ARG A 81 5.60 -3.35 12.68
CA ARG A 81 5.55 -3.05 11.24
C ARG A 81 6.91 -3.23 10.57
N SER A 82 7.96 -2.61 11.10
CA SER A 82 9.30 -2.65 10.52
C SER A 82 9.92 -4.05 10.53
N SER A 83 9.55 -4.90 11.49
CA SER A 83 10.01 -6.30 11.54
C SER A 83 9.47 -7.16 10.40
N HIS A 84 8.48 -6.69 9.63
CA HIS A 84 8.02 -7.37 8.42
C HIS A 84 8.96 -7.17 7.22
N ALA A 85 9.91 -6.24 7.28
CA ALA A 85 10.76 -5.91 6.13
C ALA A 85 11.65 -7.09 5.69
N TYR A 86 12.30 -7.81 6.59
CA TYR A 86 13.12 -8.99 6.26
C TYR A 86 12.28 -10.15 5.71
N PRO A 87 11.20 -10.60 6.38
CA PRO A 87 10.29 -11.61 5.83
C PRO A 87 9.75 -11.27 4.44
N LEU A 88 9.40 -10.00 4.24
CA LEU A 88 8.90 -9.50 2.98
C LEU A 88 9.95 -9.57 1.88
N GLU A 89 11.20 -9.20 2.15
CA GLU A 89 12.33 -9.31 1.21
C GLU A 89 12.56 -10.76 0.79
N VAL A 90 12.57 -11.70 1.74
CA VAL A 90 12.77 -13.13 1.46
C VAL A 90 11.69 -13.68 0.52
N ILE A 91 10.41 -13.39 0.83
CA ILE A 91 9.28 -13.84 0.01
C ILE A 91 9.31 -13.18 -1.37
N THR A 92 9.59 -11.88 -1.43
CA THR A 92 9.64 -11.14 -2.70
C THR A 92 10.76 -11.64 -3.60
N ASN A 93 11.93 -11.97 -3.06
CA ASN A 93 13.03 -12.52 -3.83
C ASN A 93 12.71 -13.92 -4.37
N ASN A 94 11.94 -14.73 -3.65
CA ASN A 94 11.40 -15.99 -4.17
C ASN A 94 10.43 -15.75 -5.33
N LEU A 95 9.50 -14.80 -5.17
CA LEU A 95 8.55 -14.43 -6.23
C LEU A 95 9.26 -13.93 -7.49
N ARG A 96 10.29 -13.09 -7.36
CA ARG A 96 11.09 -12.58 -8.49
C ARG A 96 11.78 -13.71 -9.26
N ARG A 97 12.39 -14.65 -8.55
CA ARG A 97 13.05 -15.81 -9.18
C ARG A 97 12.08 -16.70 -9.94
N ASN A 98 10.88 -16.89 -9.39
CA ASN A 98 9.86 -17.74 -9.98
C ASN A 98 9.03 -17.04 -11.07
N ASN A 99 9.13 -15.71 -11.22
CA ASN A 99 8.38 -14.91 -12.18
C ASN A 99 9.29 -13.88 -12.85
N PRO A 100 10.27 -14.30 -13.68
CA PRO A 100 11.29 -13.41 -14.23
C PRO A 100 10.73 -12.32 -15.18
N ASN A 101 9.57 -12.57 -15.79
CA ASN A 101 8.90 -11.65 -16.70
C ASN A 101 7.84 -10.77 -16.03
N ALA A 102 7.58 -10.97 -14.73
CA ALA A 102 6.61 -10.20 -13.99
C ALA A 102 7.26 -8.98 -13.33
N ILE A 103 6.47 -7.92 -13.14
CA ILE A 103 6.85 -6.82 -12.26
C ILE A 103 6.56 -7.27 -10.82
N VAL A 104 7.61 -7.40 -10.01
CA VAL A 104 7.47 -7.83 -8.61
C VAL A 104 7.98 -6.74 -7.69
N VAL A 105 7.07 -6.18 -6.91
CA VAL A 105 7.35 -5.10 -5.97
C VAL A 105 6.85 -5.42 -4.58
N GLN A 106 7.39 -4.73 -3.58
CA GLN A 106 6.99 -4.88 -2.19
C GLN A 106 6.91 -3.53 -1.49
N ARG A 107 6.09 -3.48 -0.45
CA ARG A 107 6.03 -2.32 0.45
C ARG A 107 5.62 -2.72 1.86
N LEU A 108 6.05 -1.94 2.85
CA LEU A 108 5.41 -1.89 4.15
C LEU A 108 4.16 -1.02 4.09
N LYS A 109 3.11 -1.40 4.82
CA LYS A 109 1.87 -0.63 4.90
C LYS A 109 2.14 0.71 5.57
N ARG A 110 1.64 1.81 5.00
CA ARG A 110 1.77 3.16 5.55
C ARG A 110 1.12 3.26 6.92
N LEU A 111 1.69 4.09 7.80
CA LEU A 111 1.20 4.29 9.16
C LEU A 111 -0.26 4.76 9.15
N ASP A 112 -0.58 5.80 8.36
CA ASP A 112 -1.96 6.31 8.23
C ASP A 112 -2.95 5.24 7.77
N SER A 113 -2.52 4.35 6.85
CA SER A 113 -3.36 3.24 6.41
C SER A 113 -3.58 2.20 7.50
N ILE A 114 -2.64 2.04 8.45
CA ILE A 114 -2.79 1.18 9.62
C ILE A 114 -3.73 1.84 10.61
N LEU A 115 -3.51 3.12 10.93
CA LEU A 115 -4.34 3.89 11.85
C LEU A 115 -5.80 3.95 11.37
N GLY A 116 -6.03 4.30 10.11
CA GLY A 116 -7.37 4.30 9.54
C GLY A 116 -8.03 2.91 9.44
N LYS A 117 -7.25 1.83 9.43
CA LYS A 117 -7.80 0.47 9.54
C LYS A 117 -8.15 0.12 10.98
N ILE A 118 -7.34 0.53 11.94
CA ILE A 118 -7.62 0.38 13.38
C ILE A 118 -8.87 1.18 13.77
N GLU A 119 -9.01 2.40 13.27
CA GLU A 119 -10.19 3.25 13.49
C GLU A 119 -11.47 2.59 13.00
N ARG A 120 -11.47 2.04 11.78
CA ARG A 120 -12.65 1.33 11.22
C ARG A 120 -12.95 0.00 11.91
N PHE A 121 -11.93 -0.65 12.46
CA PHE A 121 -12.04 -1.96 13.08
C PHE A 121 -11.34 -1.98 14.45
N PRO A 122 -11.89 -1.28 15.47
CA PRO A 122 -11.20 -1.08 16.77
C PRO A 122 -10.93 -2.37 17.55
N ASN A 123 -11.69 -3.43 17.28
CA ASN A 123 -11.50 -4.75 17.90
C ASN A 123 -10.52 -5.66 17.15
N MET A 124 -9.93 -5.18 16.04
CA MET A 124 -8.99 -5.97 15.27
C MET A 124 -7.67 -6.18 16.03
N SER A 125 -7.15 -7.40 15.99
CA SER A 125 -5.82 -7.70 16.52
C SER A 125 -4.74 -7.13 15.61
N LEU A 126 -3.95 -6.18 16.10
CA LEU A 126 -2.80 -5.63 15.38
C LEU A 126 -1.77 -6.70 15.03
N TYR A 127 -1.55 -7.66 15.95
CA TYR A 127 -0.63 -8.79 15.75
C TYR A 127 -1.04 -9.71 14.59
N ARG A 128 -2.33 -9.77 14.26
CA ARG A 128 -2.89 -10.59 13.18
C ARG A 128 -3.20 -9.80 11.91
N MET A 129 -2.79 -8.54 11.82
CA MET A 129 -2.97 -7.75 10.61
C MET A 129 -2.12 -8.35 9.47
N GLN A 130 -2.78 -8.74 8.36
CA GLN A 130 -2.17 -9.57 7.32
C GLN A 130 -1.38 -8.78 6.29
N ASP A 131 -1.62 -7.48 6.20
CA ASP A 131 -1.14 -6.59 5.14
C ASP A 131 -0.13 -5.53 5.62
N LEU A 132 0.52 -5.77 6.79
CA LEU A 132 1.62 -4.91 7.27
C LEU A 132 2.83 -4.98 6.34
N GLY A 133 3.15 -6.17 5.83
CA GLY A 133 4.08 -6.39 4.73
C GLY A 133 3.32 -6.97 3.54
N GLY A 134 3.41 -6.33 2.38
CA GLY A 134 2.73 -6.76 1.17
C GLY A 134 3.62 -6.72 -0.05
N CYS A 135 3.52 -7.74 -0.90
CA CYS A 135 4.14 -7.75 -2.21
C CYS A 135 3.09 -7.93 -3.32
N ARG A 136 3.46 -7.50 -4.50
CA ARG A 136 2.60 -7.54 -5.68
C ARG A 136 3.35 -8.10 -6.85
N VAL A 137 2.70 -9.02 -7.56
CA VAL A 137 3.14 -9.62 -8.82
C VAL A 137 2.19 -9.13 -9.91
N ILE A 138 2.69 -8.40 -10.90
CA ILE A 138 1.90 -7.87 -12.02
C ILE A 138 2.36 -8.58 -13.28
N VAL A 139 1.42 -9.17 -14.00
CA VAL A 139 1.64 -9.99 -15.20
C VAL A 139 0.71 -9.55 -16.32
N ASP A 140 0.95 -10.06 -17.55
CA ASP A 140 0.23 -9.60 -18.74
C ASP A 140 -1.17 -10.21 -18.89
N SER A 141 -1.42 -11.40 -18.34
CA SER A 141 -2.67 -12.13 -18.57
C SER A 141 -3.17 -12.89 -17.36
N ILE A 142 -4.45 -13.27 -17.39
CA ILE A 142 -5.09 -14.11 -16.36
C ILE A 142 -4.38 -15.47 -16.23
N ASP A 143 -4.01 -16.08 -17.34
CA ASP A 143 -3.26 -17.34 -17.34
C ASP A 143 -1.94 -17.21 -16.57
N GLU A 144 -1.20 -16.12 -16.78
CA GLU A 144 0.03 -15.86 -16.06
C GLU A 144 -0.21 -15.59 -14.57
N VAL A 145 -1.35 -15.00 -14.18
CA VAL A 145 -1.74 -14.88 -12.77
C VAL A 145 -1.83 -16.26 -12.14
N TYR A 146 -2.62 -17.16 -12.71
CA TYR A 146 -2.82 -18.51 -12.14
C TYR A 146 -1.55 -19.36 -12.22
N LYS A 147 -0.76 -19.25 -13.28
CA LYS A 147 0.55 -19.91 -13.36
C LYS A 147 1.48 -19.41 -12.26
N SER A 148 1.52 -18.09 -11.99
CA SER A 148 2.36 -17.50 -10.93
C SER A 148 1.91 -17.96 -9.53
N VAL A 149 0.61 -17.99 -9.29
CA VAL A 149 0.00 -18.55 -8.07
C VAL A 149 0.43 -20.01 -7.86
N ASN A 150 0.28 -20.85 -8.91
CA ASN A 150 0.64 -22.25 -8.84
C ASN A 150 2.13 -22.50 -8.66
N ARG A 151 3.00 -21.71 -9.35
CA ARG A 151 4.47 -21.78 -9.14
C ARG A 151 4.82 -21.48 -7.68
N PHE A 152 4.20 -20.46 -7.07
CA PHE A 152 4.47 -20.12 -5.69
C PHE A 152 3.94 -21.18 -4.72
N LYS A 153 2.72 -21.68 -4.90
CA LYS A 153 2.15 -22.76 -4.07
C LYS A 153 2.99 -24.05 -4.11
N ASN A 154 3.50 -24.39 -5.29
CA ASN A 154 4.30 -25.61 -5.51
C ASN A 154 5.79 -25.41 -5.23
N SER A 155 6.24 -24.19 -4.91
CA SER A 155 7.62 -23.94 -4.56
C SER A 155 7.94 -24.54 -3.18
N LYS A 156 9.15 -25.10 -3.04
CA LYS A 156 9.64 -25.66 -1.77
C LYS A 156 9.97 -24.50 -0.80
N ILE A 157 8.93 -23.91 -0.22
CA ILE A 157 9.05 -22.85 0.79
C ILE A 157 8.66 -23.37 2.16
N ARG A 158 9.27 -22.82 3.21
CA ARG A 158 8.98 -23.18 4.61
C ARG A 158 7.83 -22.39 5.22
N HIS A 159 7.38 -21.35 4.52
CA HIS A 159 6.33 -20.46 5.00
C HIS A 159 4.99 -21.19 5.06
N ILE A 160 4.22 -20.90 6.11
CA ILE A 160 2.95 -21.58 6.36
C ILE A 160 1.84 -20.85 5.62
N PHE A 161 1.18 -21.53 4.71
CA PHE A 161 -0.04 -21.02 4.07
C PHE A 161 -1.15 -20.77 5.10
N LYS A 162 -1.82 -19.62 5.01
CA LYS A 162 -2.91 -19.23 5.91
C LYS A 162 -4.25 -19.16 5.23
N LYS A 163 -4.31 -18.45 4.12
CA LYS A 163 -5.53 -18.31 3.33
C LYS A 163 -5.25 -17.76 1.94
N GLU A 164 -6.26 -17.85 1.10
CA GLU A 164 -6.31 -17.18 -0.19
C GLU A 164 -7.70 -16.62 -0.45
N ASP A 165 -7.75 -15.59 -1.27
CA ASP A 165 -8.98 -14.97 -1.75
C ASP A 165 -8.84 -14.72 -3.26
N ASP A 166 -9.66 -15.39 -4.06
CA ASP A 166 -9.69 -15.20 -5.51
C ASP A 166 -10.76 -14.16 -5.89
N TYR A 167 -10.36 -12.89 -5.84
CA TYR A 167 -11.22 -11.78 -6.27
C TYR A 167 -11.25 -11.57 -7.79
N ILE A 168 -10.60 -12.46 -8.56
CA ILE A 168 -10.75 -12.51 -10.02
C ILE A 168 -12.02 -13.32 -10.36
N LYS A 169 -12.16 -14.50 -9.76
CA LYS A 169 -13.37 -15.34 -9.91
C LYS A 169 -14.56 -14.81 -9.14
N ASN A 170 -14.32 -14.21 -7.97
CA ASN A 170 -15.33 -13.66 -7.09
C ASN A 170 -15.05 -12.17 -6.84
N PRO A 171 -15.32 -11.28 -7.82
CA PRO A 171 -15.00 -9.88 -7.72
C PRO A 171 -15.76 -9.19 -6.58
N LYS A 172 -15.12 -8.24 -5.92
CA LYS A 172 -15.78 -7.45 -4.89
C LYS A 172 -16.84 -6.54 -5.49
N GLN A 173 -17.85 -6.19 -4.71
CA GLN A 173 -18.89 -5.24 -5.11
C GLN A 173 -18.33 -3.88 -5.54
N SER A 174 -17.16 -3.49 -4.98
CA SER A 174 -16.45 -2.26 -5.36
C SER A 174 -15.77 -2.32 -6.73
N GLY A 175 -15.80 -3.46 -7.42
CA GLY A 175 -15.04 -3.69 -8.66
C GLY A 175 -13.61 -4.17 -8.45
N TYR A 176 -13.13 -4.31 -7.23
CA TYR A 176 -11.75 -4.72 -6.97
C TYR A 176 -11.50 -6.16 -7.37
N ARG A 177 -10.38 -6.39 -8.08
CA ARG A 177 -9.92 -7.70 -8.57
C ARG A 177 -8.46 -7.92 -8.24
N SER A 178 -8.12 -9.09 -7.78
CA SER A 178 -6.75 -9.59 -7.56
C SER A 178 -6.85 -11.01 -6.99
N TYR A 179 -5.81 -11.83 -7.15
CA TYR A 179 -5.66 -13.04 -6.38
C TYR A 179 -4.79 -12.75 -5.17
N HIS A 180 -5.28 -13.01 -3.96
CA HIS A 180 -4.57 -12.77 -2.71
C HIS A 180 -4.17 -14.07 -2.05
N MET A 181 -2.96 -14.11 -1.51
CA MET A 181 -2.48 -15.18 -0.65
C MET A 181 -1.88 -14.57 0.61
N VAL A 182 -2.05 -15.23 1.73
CA VAL A 182 -1.42 -14.85 3.01
C VAL A 182 -0.58 -16.01 3.51
N TYR A 183 0.69 -15.74 3.75
CA TYR A 183 1.63 -16.70 4.34
C TYR A 183 2.16 -16.18 5.67
N GLN A 184 2.32 -17.07 6.61
CA GLN A 184 3.09 -16.83 7.82
C GLN A 184 4.54 -17.17 7.53
N PHE A 185 5.41 -16.20 7.73
CA PHE A 185 6.84 -16.37 7.53
C PHE A 185 7.46 -17.39 8.51
N GLN A 186 8.39 -18.21 8.00
CA GLN A 186 9.23 -19.12 8.77
C GLN A 186 10.65 -19.05 8.23
N SER A 187 11.64 -19.14 9.13
CA SER A 187 13.05 -19.16 8.81
C SER A 187 13.77 -20.13 9.74
N ASP A 188 14.71 -20.91 9.19
CA ASP A 188 15.62 -21.75 10.00
C ASP A 188 16.86 -20.95 10.41
N ASP A 189 17.28 -20.03 9.56
CA ASP A 189 18.52 -19.26 9.78
C ASP A 189 18.32 -18.12 10.78
N ASN A 190 17.06 -17.68 10.99
CA ASN A 190 16.74 -16.57 11.86
C ASN A 190 15.41 -16.77 12.58
N GLU A 191 15.42 -17.60 13.61
CA GLU A 191 14.23 -17.96 14.42
C GLU A 191 13.55 -16.76 15.09
N THR A 192 14.27 -15.63 15.24
CA THR A 192 13.69 -14.40 15.81
C THR A 192 12.45 -13.95 15.04
N TYR A 193 12.36 -14.25 13.74
CA TYR A 193 11.21 -13.93 12.90
C TYR A 193 10.13 -15.02 12.87
N ASN A 194 10.34 -16.18 13.53
CA ASN A 194 9.34 -17.25 13.63
C ASN A 194 8.22 -16.91 14.63
N LYS A 195 7.75 -15.67 14.53
CA LYS A 195 6.54 -15.16 15.18
C LYS A 195 5.44 -15.08 14.12
N ASN A 196 4.22 -14.80 14.46
CA ASN A 196 3.12 -14.75 13.49
C ASN A 196 3.24 -13.54 12.52
N ILE A 197 4.38 -13.42 11.82
CA ILE A 197 4.57 -12.40 10.80
C ILE A 197 3.86 -12.85 9.54
N LEU A 198 2.84 -12.09 9.14
CA LEU A 198 1.98 -12.39 8.00
C LEU A 198 2.38 -11.51 6.81
N ILE A 199 2.56 -12.12 5.65
CA ILE A 199 2.85 -11.43 4.40
C ILE A 199 1.73 -11.68 3.42
N GLU A 200 1.13 -10.60 2.91
CA GLU A 200 0.13 -10.64 1.85
C GLU A 200 0.82 -10.60 0.50
N ILE A 201 0.44 -11.52 -0.39
CA ILE A 201 0.90 -11.58 -1.78
C ILE A 201 -0.30 -11.31 -2.68
N GLN A 202 -0.19 -10.31 -3.55
CA GLN A 202 -1.23 -9.92 -4.49
C GLN A 202 -0.77 -10.24 -5.93
N PHE A 203 -1.52 -11.05 -6.66
CA PHE A 203 -1.28 -11.31 -8.07
C PHE A 203 -2.35 -10.60 -8.90
N ARG A 204 -1.94 -9.87 -9.93
CA ARG A 204 -2.81 -9.05 -10.79
C ARG A 204 -2.36 -9.09 -12.22
N THR A 205 -3.30 -8.87 -13.13
CA THR A 205 -2.96 -8.44 -14.49
C THR A 205 -2.63 -6.94 -14.52
N LYS A 206 -2.05 -6.47 -15.63
CA LYS A 206 -1.86 -5.03 -15.90
C LYS A 206 -3.19 -4.29 -15.90
N LEU A 207 -4.26 -4.82 -16.51
CA LEU A 207 -5.59 -4.19 -16.51
C LEU A 207 -6.14 -4.01 -15.09
N GLN A 208 -6.06 -5.04 -14.25
CA GLN A 208 -6.46 -4.95 -12.84
C GLN A 208 -5.61 -3.96 -12.06
N HIS A 209 -4.34 -3.81 -12.43
CA HIS A 209 -3.43 -2.88 -11.79
C HIS A 209 -3.74 -1.43 -12.16
N ILE A 210 -3.92 -1.11 -13.45
CA ILE A 210 -4.26 0.26 -13.89
C ILE A 210 -5.62 0.70 -13.35
N TRP A 211 -6.60 -0.21 -13.29
CA TRP A 211 -7.89 0.06 -12.65
C TRP A 211 -7.71 0.45 -11.17
N ALA A 212 -6.97 -0.37 -10.40
CA ALA A 212 -6.76 -0.13 -8.97
C ALA A 212 -6.00 1.20 -8.73
N THR A 213 -5.11 1.58 -9.63
CA THR A 213 -4.39 2.85 -9.59
C THR A 213 -5.31 4.04 -9.88
N ALA A 214 -6.17 3.93 -10.90
CA ALA A 214 -7.13 4.98 -11.22
C ALA A 214 -8.11 5.25 -10.08
N VAL A 215 -8.60 4.19 -9.40
CA VAL A 215 -9.42 4.29 -8.19
C VAL A 215 -8.68 5.02 -7.07
N GLU A 216 -7.38 4.71 -6.87
CA GLU A 216 -6.56 5.36 -5.84
C GLU A 216 -6.37 6.86 -6.13
N MET A 217 -6.03 7.20 -7.38
CA MET A 217 -5.87 8.59 -7.81
C MET A 217 -7.16 9.39 -7.65
N MET A 218 -8.30 8.83 -8.06
CA MET A 218 -9.60 9.47 -7.88
C MET A 218 -9.95 9.63 -6.40
N GLY A 219 -9.61 8.64 -5.56
CA GLY A 219 -9.79 8.73 -4.11
C GLY A 219 -9.00 9.88 -3.48
N ILE A 220 -7.75 10.11 -3.92
CA ILE A 220 -6.94 11.26 -3.51
C ILE A 220 -7.61 12.57 -3.95
N TYR A 221 -8.05 12.64 -5.20
CA TYR A 221 -8.69 13.84 -5.76
C TYR A 221 -9.99 14.19 -5.01
N THR A 222 -10.83 13.20 -4.73
CA THR A 222 -12.12 13.40 -4.04
C THR A 222 -11.99 13.44 -2.53
N LYS A 223 -10.78 13.26 -1.98
CA LYS A 223 -10.51 13.10 -0.54
C LYS A 223 -11.40 12.01 0.11
N SER A 224 -11.67 10.94 -0.63
CA SER A 224 -12.56 9.86 -0.20
C SER A 224 -11.89 8.49 -0.39
N ASN A 225 -12.29 7.50 0.42
CA ASN A 225 -11.75 6.15 0.34
C ASN A 225 -12.59 5.28 -0.60
N LEU A 226 -12.48 5.53 -1.91
CA LEU A 226 -13.23 4.80 -2.95
C LEU A 226 -12.98 3.29 -2.92
N LYS A 227 -11.77 2.85 -2.55
CA LYS A 227 -11.45 1.40 -2.40
C LYS A 227 -12.28 0.71 -1.31
N SER A 228 -12.78 1.49 -0.34
CA SER A 228 -13.66 1.03 0.74
C SER A 228 -15.12 1.37 0.47
N SER A 229 -15.49 1.65 -0.79
CA SER A 229 -16.84 2.05 -1.22
C SER A 229 -17.37 3.30 -0.48
N MET A 230 -16.47 4.23 -0.15
CA MET A 230 -16.80 5.50 0.47
C MET A 230 -16.60 6.63 -0.55
N GLY A 231 -17.65 7.35 -0.89
CA GLY A 231 -17.59 8.46 -1.84
C GLY A 231 -18.87 8.66 -2.64
N ASN A 232 -18.78 9.44 -3.70
CA ASN A 232 -19.92 9.71 -4.59
C ASN A 232 -20.34 8.43 -5.33
N GLU A 233 -21.63 8.10 -5.31
CA GLU A 233 -22.20 6.88 -5.87
C GLU A 233 -21.95 6.74 -7.38
N ASP A 234 -22.05 7.81 -8.15
CA ASP A 234 -21.77 7.78 -9.59
C ASP A 234 -20.30 7.45 -9.86
N ILE A 235 -19.37 7.96 -9.04
CA ILE A 235 -17.94 7.64 -9.17
C ILE A 235 -17.69 6.18 -8.82
N LEU A 236 -18.29 5.68 -7.75
CA LEU A 236 -18.18 4.27 -7.37
C LEU A 236 -18.75 3.36 -8.48
N ARG A 237 -19.93 3.72 -9.01
CA ARG A 237 -20.58 3.00 -10.10
C ARG A 237 -19.74 2.99 -11.37
N PHE A 238 -19.17 4.14 -11.76
CA PHE A 238 -18.25 4.23 -12.89
C PHE A 238 -17.11 3.20 -12.78
N PHE A 239 -16.43 3.13 -11.63
CA PHE A 239 -15.33 2.18 -11.46
C PHE A 239 -15.78 0.72 -11.43
N VAL A 240 -16.98 0.40 -10.93
CA VAL A 240 -17.55 -0.96 -11.00
C VAL A 240 -17.80 -1.36 -12.45
N LEU A 241 -18.38 -0.47 -13.25
CA LEU A 241 -18.62 -0.71 -14.68
C LEU A 241 -17.33 -0.88 -15.47
N VAL A 242 -16.34 -0.01 -15.25
CA VAL A 242 -15.00 -0.13 -15.87
C VAL A 242 -14.34 -1.46 -15.50
N SER A 243 -14.44 -1.88 -14.23
CA SER A 243 -13.91 -3.19 -13.81
C SER A 243 -14.62 -4.34 -14.51
N SER A 244 -15.93 -4.24 -14.72
CA SER A 244 -16.71 -5.27 -15.44
C SER A 244 -16.32 -5.35 -16.92
N LEU A 245 -16.12 -4.18 -17.56
CA LEU A 245 -15.65 -4.12 -18.94
C LEU A 245 -14.25 -4.72 -19.11
N PHE A 246 -13.33 -4.44 -18.19
CA PHE A 246 -12.01 -5.06 -18.16
C PHE A 246 -12.08 -6.58 -17.94
N ALA A 247 -13.01 -7.02 -17.08
CA ALA A 247 -13.22 -8.43 -16.83
C ALA A 247 -13.69 -9.19 -18.09
N GLN A 248 -14.56 -8.59 -18.89
CA GLN A 248 -15.00 -9.18 -20.16
C GLN A 248 -13.83 -9.32 -21.14
N GLN A 249 -12.92 -8.32 -21.21
CA GLN A 249 -11.70 -8.42 -22.03
C GLN A 249 -10.78 -9.55 -21.56
N GLU A 250 -10.75 -9.81 -20.27
CA GLU A 250 -9.93 -10.86 -19.67
C GLU A 250 -10.63 -12.23 -19.61
N GLY A 251 -11.88 -12.34 -20.07
CA GLY A 251 -12.66 -13.57 -20.01
C GLY A 251 -12.95 -14.02 -18.56
N THR A 252 -13.15 -13.09 -17.65
CA THR A 252 -13.42 -13.34 -16.23
C THR A 252 -14.80 -12.84 -15.82
N PRO A 253 -15.40 -13.34 -14.71
CA PRO A 253 -16.72 -12.91 -14.26
C PRO A 253 -16.80 -11.39 -14.05
N ILE A 254 -17.87 -10.77 -14.47
CA ILE A 254 -18.16 -9.34 -14.23
C ILE A 254 -18.49 -9.07 -12.76
N CYS A 255 -18.53 -7.79 -12.36
CA CYS A 255 -18.87 -7.41 -11.00
C CYS A 255 -20.34 -7.71 -10.67
N PRO A 256 -20.67 -8.04 -9.42
CA PRO A 256 -22.05 -8.14 -8.97
C PRO A 256 -22.85 -6.86 -9.29
N ASN A 257 -24.14 -7.01 -9.55
CA ASN A 257 -25.05 -5.91 -9.90
C ASN A 257 -24.67 -5.14 -11.19
N THR A 258 -23.98 -5.80 -12.11
CA THR A 258 -23.70 -5.32 -13.47
C THR A 258 -24.42 -6.22 -14.47
N ILE A 259 -25.04 -5.63 -15.49
CA ILE A 259 -25.67 -6.37 -16.57
C ILE A 259 -24.55 -6.85 -17.51
N ASP A 260 -24.60 -8.13 -17.92
CA ASP A 260 -23.59 -8.70 -18.82
C ASP A 260 -23.91 -8.37 -20.28
N ASP A 261 -23.88 -7.09 -20.60
CA ASP A 261 -24.04 -6.54 -21.93
C ASP A 261 -23.07 -5.37 -22.12
N ASN A 262 -22.12 -5.53 -23.04
CA ASN A 262 -21.09 -4.52 -23.31
C ASN A 262 -21.67 -3.17 -23.70
N LYS A 263 -22.74 -3.16 -24.51
CA LYS A 263 -23.35 -1.91 -24.98
C LYS A 263 -23.95 -1.15 -23.79
N ILE A 264 -24.70 -1.85 -22.94
CA ILE A 264 -25.33 -1.24 -21.75
C ILE A 264 -24.26 -0.70 -20.81
N ILE A 265 -23.16 -1.48 -20.56
CA ILE A 265 -22.05 -1.06 -19.71
C ILE A 265 -21.38 0.21 -20.28
N ILE A 266 -21.08 0.22 -21.58
CA ILE A 266 -20.41 1.35 -22.24
C ILE A 266 -21.31 2.59 -22.22
N ASP A 267 -22.60 2.44 -22.52
CA ASP A 267 -23.56 3.56 -22.55
C ASP A 267 -23.70 4.17 -21.15
N GLU A 268 -23.76 3.35 -20.09
CA GLU A 268 -23.79 3.84 -18.70
C GLU A 268 -22.48 4.53 -18.30
N ILE A 269 -21.31 3.97 -18.69
CA ILE A 269 -20.01 4.62 -18.46
C ILE A 269 -19.96 5.99 -19.15
N LYS A 270 -20.39 6.08 -20.41
CA LYS A 270 -20.44 7.33 -21.18
C LYS A 270 -21.33 8.36 -20.46
N SER A 271 -22.55 7.98 -20.09
CA SER A 271 -23.48 8.85 -19.39
C SER A 271 -22.89 9.43 -18.08
N ILE A 272 -22.25 8.58 -17.25
CA ILE A 272 -21.61 9.05 -16.02
C ILE A 272 -20.40 9.95 -16.34
N ASN A 273 -19.58 9.57 -17.34
CA ASN A 273 -18.41 10.35 -17.73
C ASN A 273 -18.79 11.72 -18.30
N ASP A 274 -19.85 11.81 -19.10
CA ASP A 274 -20.34 13.07 -19.66
C ASP A 274 -20.83 14.02 -18.56
N LYS A 275 -21.48 13.46 -17.51
CA LYS A 275 -21.93 14.22 -16.35
C LYS A 275 -20.78 14.70 -15.46
N LEU A 276 -19.79 13.86 -15.23
CA LEU A 276 -18.76 14.11 -14.21
C LEU A 276 -17.36 14.37 -14.77
N HIS A 277 -17.14 14.18 -16.06
CA HIS A 277 -15.86 14.34 -16.75
C HIS A 277 -14.72 13.55 -16.10
N LEU A 278 -14.99 12.31 -15.65
CA LEU A 278 -14.06 11.54 -14.83
C LEU A 278 -12.76 11.22 -15.54
N VAL A 279 -12.82 10.79 -16.81
CA VAL A 279 -11.62 10.47 -17.60
C VAL A 279 -10.74 11.70 -17.77
N SER A 280 -11.32 12.86 -18.05
CA SER A 280 -10.59 14.14 -18.17
C SER A 280 -9.99 14.59 -16.84
N ARG A 281 -10.72 14.43 -15.73
CA ARG A 281 -10.22 14.74 -14.37
C ARG A 281 -9.05 13.83 -14.00
N ILE A 282 -9.18 12.54 -14.25
CA ILE A 282 -8.10 11.57 -14.05
C ILE A 282 -6.89 11.97 -14.92
N SER A 283 -7.09 12.29 -16.18
CA SER A 283 -6.01 12.75 -17.09
C SER A 283 -5.33 14.02 -16.59
N ALA A 284 -6.09 14.99 -16.10
CA ALA A 284 -5.55 16.25 -15.59
C ALA A 284 -4.65 16.04 -14.33
N LEU A 285 -4.94 15.02 -13.53
CA LEU A 285 -4.10 14.67 -12.38
C LEU A 285 -2.71 14.20 -12.81
N SER A 286 -2.59 13.53 -13.95
CA SER A 286 -1.31 13.02 -14.47
C SER A 286 -0.35 14.12 -14.94
N VAL A 287 -0.87 15.23 -15.44
CA VAL A 287 -0.08 16.35 -15.94
C VAL A 287 0.47 17.22 -14.80
N ALA A 288 -0.10 17.11 -13.60
CA ALA A 288 0.15 18.04 -12.50
C ALA A 288 1.45 17.78 -11.72
N ILE A 289 2.14 16.66 -11.91
CA ILE A 289 3.33 16.29 -11.13
C ILE A 289 4.58 16.50 -11.99
N ASN A 290 5.41 17.48 -11.60
CA ASN A 290 6.70 17.71 -12.23
C ASN A 290 7.72 16.68 -11.73
N HIS A 291 8.33 15.94 -12.66
CA HIS A 291 9.40 14.99 -12.36
C HIS A 291 10.72 15.75 -12.27
N THR A 292 11.36 15.76 -11.10
CA THR A 292 12.76 16.16 -10.99
C THR A 292 13.65 15.08 -11.61
N ASN A 293 14.76 15.47 -12.27
CA ASN A 293 15.71 14.59 -12.99
C ASN A 293 16.17 13.41 -12.11
N ILE A 294 15.60 12.22 -12.34
CA ILE A 294 15.75 11.06 -11.46
C ILE A 294 16.73 10.01 -12.04
N SER A 295 17.11 10.13 -13.33
CA SER A 295 17.52 8.95 -14.09
C SER A 295 18.97 8.45 -13.91
N LYS A 296 19.93 9.27 -13.49
CA LYS A 296 21.34 8.84 -13.44
C LYS A 296 21.79 8.21 -12.11
N GLU A 297 21.18 8.58 -10.98
CA GLU A 297 21.58 8.11 -9.64
C GLU A 297 20.94 6.78 -9.22
N MET A 298 20.00 6.25 -10.02
CA MET A 298 19.16 5.10 -9.64
C MET A 298 19.71 3.74 -10.08
N LYS A 299 20.82 3.66 -10.84
CA LYS A 299 21.44 2.40 -11.24
C LYS A 299 21.94 1.61 -10.03
N GLY A 300 21.58 0.33 -9.93
CA GLY A 300 22.02 -0.56 -8.84
C GLY A 300 21.29 -0.35 -7.52
N LYS A 301 20.24 0.45 -7.49
CA LYS A 301 19.36 0.63 -6.31
C LYS A 301 18.23 -0.40 -6.37
N GLY A 302 17.88 -0.93 -5.21
CA GLY A 302 16.79 -1.92 -5.07
C GLY A 302 15.67 -1.45 -4.15
N TYR A 303 15.92 -0.39 -3.37
CA TYR A 303 14.97 0.26 -2.48
C TYR A 303 14.79 1.73 -2.84
N TYR A 304 13.57 2.24 -2.72
CA TYR A 304 13.23 3.59 -3.09
C TYR A 304 12.29 4.19 -2.05
N VAL A 305 12.58 5.43 -1.63
CA VAL A 305 11.63 6.25 -0.88
C VAL A 305 11.04 7.24 -1.88
N LEU A 306 9.75 7.09 -2.16
CA LEU A 306 8.97 8.02 -2.97
C LEU A 306 8.34 9.05 -2.03
N ILE A 307 8.51 10.33 -2.32
CA ILE A 307 8.01 11.44 -1.51
C ILE A 307 7.26 12.38 -2.43
N LEU A 308 5.93 12.34 -2.35
CA LEU A 308 5.04 13.17 -3.14
C LEU A 308 4.54 14.34 -2.30
N ASN A 309 4.85 15.56 -2.73
CA ASN A 309 4.29 16.77 -2.14
C ASN A 309 3.14 17.27 -3.03
N TYR A 310 1.90 17.19 -2.52
CA TYR A 310 0.68 17.54 -3.26
C TYR A 310 0.55 19.05 -3.49
N GLU A 311 0.98 19.87 -2.55
CA GLU A 311 0.91 21.34 -2.65
C GLU A 311 1.87 21.85 -3.73
N LYS A 312 3.13 21.39 -3.66
CA LYS A 312 4.18 21.78 -4.62
C LYS A 312 4.10 21.00 -5.93
N LYS A 313 3.30 19.94 -5.99
CA LYS A 313 3.19 19.02 -7.14
C LYS A 313 4.55 18.44 -7.56
N ILE A 314 5.36 18.05 -6.58
CA ILE A 314 6.72 17.53 -6.79
C ILE A 314 6.81 16.11 -6.24
N LEU A 315 7.29 15.18 -7.07
CA LEU A 315 7.74 13.87 -6.66
C LEU A 315 9.25 13.86 -6.48
N ARG A 316 9.73 13.50 -5.30
CA ARG A 316 11.14 13.19 -5.03
C ARG A 316 11.30 11.68 -4.89
N VAL A 317 12.31 11.13 -5.54
CA VAL A 317 12.67 9.71 -5.43
C VAL A 317 14.09 9.61 -4.89
N ARG A 318 14.26 8.86 -3.80
CA ARG A 318 15.58 8.53 -3.24
C ARG A 318 15.83 7.04 -3.37
N GLY A 319 16.93 6.67 -4.03
CA GLY A 319 17.31 5.27 -4.24
C GLY A 319 18.38 4.80 -3.25
N TYR A 320 18.21 3.58 -2.75
CA TYR A 320 19.09 2.94 -1.77
C TYR A 320 19.48 1.53 -2.24
N SER A 321 20.68 1.09 -1.92
CA SER A 321 21.06 -0.31 -2.11
C SER A 321 20.41 -1.20 -1.03
N THR A 322 20.45 -2.52 -1.23
CA THR A 322 19.94 -3.47 -0.22
C THR A 322 20.68 -3.33 1.12
N GLN A 323 21.96 -2.98 1.11
CA GLN A 323 22.74 -2.72 2.33
C GLN A 323 22.27 -1.45 3.06
N GLN A 324 21.63 -0.53 2.38
CA GLN A 324 21.14 0.73 2.91
C GLN A 324 19.66 0.70 3.31
N VAL A 325 19.03 -0.47 3.31
CA VAL A 325 17.58 -0.59 3.59
C VAL A 325 17.18 -0.01 4.95
N ASN A 326 18.04 -0.16 5.97
CA ASN A 326 17.74 0.41 7.29
C ASN A 326 17.78 1.95 7.27
N LEU A 327 18.71 2.53 6.51
CA LEU A 327 18.75 3.98 6.30
C LEU A 327 17.49 4.44 5.55
N ALA A 328 17.09 3.71 4.50
CA ALA A 328 15.87 4.00 3.77
C ALA A 328 14.63 3.92 4.68
N THR A 329 14.55 2.88 5.53
CA THR A 329 13.46 2.70 6.49
C THR A 329 13.42 3.80 7.53
N LYS A 330 14.60 4.21 8.04
CA LYS A 330 14.72 5.32 8.99
C LYS A 330 14.19 6.62 8.37
N ILE A 331 14.70 7.00 7.20
CA ILE A 331 14.29 8.23 6.50
C ILE A 331 12.79 8.20 6.18
N TYR A 332 12.26 7.05 5.76
CA TYR A 332 10.84 6.87 5.51
C TYR A 332 10.01 7.10 6.78
N ASN A 333 10.41 6.49 7.91
CA ASN A 333 9.72 6.67 9.19
C ASN A 333 9.80 8.13 9.68
N GLU A 334 10.92 8.82 9.48
CA GLU A 334 11.08 10.25 9.81
C GLU A 334 10.10 11.11 9.01
N ILE A 335 9.99 10.88 7.70
CA ILE A 335 9.03 11.60 6.82
C ILE A 335 7.59 11.34 7.22
N GLU A 336 7.23 10.08 7.51
CA GLU A 336 5.88 9.76 8.00
C GLU A 336 5.61 10.39 9.38
N ALA A 337 6.66 10.55 10.19
CA ALA A 337 6.56 11.17 11.51
C ALA A 337 6.33 12.69 11.45
N GLU A 338 6.80 13.38 10.43
CA GLU A 338 6.55 14.83 10.23
C GLU A 338 5.07 15.15 9.95
N HIS A 339 4.28 14.14 9.61
CA HIS A 339 2.81 14.17 9.41
C HIS A 339 2.28 15.37 8.63
N ASP A 340 3.06 15.84 7.64
CA ASP A 340 2.60 16.87 6.72
C ASP A 340 1.51 16.29 5.81
N LYS A 341 0.27 16.78 5.95
CA LYS A 341 -0.90 16.36 5.16
C LYS A 341 -0.70 16.53 3.65
N ASN A 342 0.24 17.37 3.26
CA ASN A 342 0.60 17.60 1.87
C ASN A 342 1.66 16.64 1.36
N ILE A 343 2.25 15.81 2.22
CA ILE A 343 3.30 14.85 1.87
C ILE A 343 2.76 13.43 1.99
N ASP A 344 2.89 12.67 0.92
CA ASP A 344 2.70 11.22 0.93
C ASP A 344 4.04 10.54 0.67
N ALA A 345 4.44 9.62 1.54
CA ALA A 345 5.67 8.89 1.40
C ALA A 345 5.41 7.38 1.36
N VAL A 346 6.27 6.64 0.64
CA VAL A 346 6.26 5.18 0.67
C VAL A 346 7.67 4.64 0.49
N LEU A 347 8.01 3.62 1.26
CA LEU A 347 9.20 2.82 1.08
C LEU A 347 8.85 1.55 0.30
N VAL A 348 9.46 1.39 -0.84
CA VAL A 348 9.20 0.30 -1.79
C VAL A 348 10.49 -0.37 -2.25
N SER A 349 10.40 -1.63 -2.68
CA SER A 349 11.47 -2.30 -3.41
C SER A 349 11.01 -2.74 -4.78
N ALA A 350 11.85 -2.49 -5.79
CA ALA A 350 11.64 -2.89 -7.19
C ALA A 350 12.98 -3.32 -7.80
N GLN A 351 12.92 -4.17 -8.83
CA GLN A 351 14.13 -4.65 -9.53
C GLN A 351 14.78 -3.55 -10.36
N SER A 352 13.97 -2.66 -10.92
CA SER A 352 14.42 -1.53 -11.71
C SER A 352 13.58 -0.28 -11.44
N PHE A 353 14.10 0.87 -11.85
CA PHE A 353 13.33 2.12 -11.82
C PHE A 353 12.13 2.08 -12.79
N LYS A 354 12.22 1.31 -13.88
CA LYS A 354 11.10 1.07 -14.78
C LYS A 354 9.98 0.33 -14.07
N ASP A 355 10.30 -0.78 -13.39
CA ASP A 355 9.30 -1.56 -12.63
C ASP A 355 8.68 -0.73 -11.50
N LEU A 356 9.48 0.15 -10.89
CA LEU A 356 8.99 1.09 -9.87
C LEU A 356 7.90 2.00 -10.44
N ARG A 357 8.11 2.60 -11.62
CA ARG A 357 7.12 3.46 -12.27
C ARG A 357 5.86 2.69 -12.64
N GLU A 358 6.02 1.53 -13.25
CA GLU A 358 4.89 0.69 -13.66
C GLU A 358 4.07 0.16 -12.47
N ALA A 359 4.72 -0.10 -11.33
CA ALA A 359 4.05 -0.64 -10.14
C ALA A 359 3.42 0.41 -9.21
N TYR A 360 3.89 1.64 -9.28
CA TYR A 360 3.43 2.76 -8.45
C TYR A 360 3.08 4.00 -9.27
N PRO A 361 2.28 3.85 -10.34
CA PRO A 361 1.98 4.94 -11.27
C PRO A 361 1.26 6.12 -10.58
N ASN A 362 0.56 5.90 -9.48
CA ASN A 362 -0.05 6.95 -8.67
C ASN A 362 0.95 7.97 -8.10
N TYR A 363 2.19 7.57 -7.78
CA TYR A 363 3.24 8.50 -7.35
C TYR A 363 3.85 9.26 -8.53
N PHE A 364 3.92 8.63 -9.68
CA PHE A 364 4.45 9.26 -10.90
C PHE A 364 3.37 10.01 -11.68
N ALA A 365 2.14 10.02 -11.18
CA ALA A 365 0.95 10.50 -11.86
C ALA A 365 0.80 9.93 -13.29
N ASP A 366 1.25 8.71 -13.50
CA ASP A 366 1.22 8.03 -14.79
C ASP A 366 0.00 7.12 -14.87
N ILE A 367 -1.11 7.70 -15.28
CA ILE A 367 -2.37 7.00 -15.55
C ILE A 367 -2.72 7.04 -17.02
N SER A 368 -1.72 7.34 -17.85
CA SER A 368 -1.87 7.41 -19.31
C SER A 368 -2.43 6.11 -19.90
N GLU A 369 -1.99 4.95 -19.37
CA GLU A 369 -2.49 3.64 -19.81
C GLU A 369 -3.98 3.46 -19.52
N PHE A 370 -4.46 3.86 -18.33
CA PHE A 370 -5.90 3.85 -18.02
C PHE A 370 -6.68 4.75 -18.95
N VAL A 371 -6.25 6.00 -19.13
CA VAL A 371 -6.92 6.98 -20.01
C VAL A 371 -6.94 6.51 -21.46
N GLN A 372 -5.82 5.98 -21.97
CA GLN A 372 -5.76 5.41 -23.33
C GLN A 372 -6.70 4.21 -23.49
N THR A 373 -6.76 3.33 -22.50
CA THR A 373 -7.66 2.17 -22.52
C THR A 373 -9.11 2.63 -22.50
N MET A 374 -9.46 3.59 -21.65
CA MET A 374 -10.82 4.15 -21.61
C MET A 374 -11.19 4.83 -22.91
N ASN A 375 -10.31 5.64 -23.50
CA ASN A 375 -10.57 6.29 -24.78
C ASN A 375 -10.83 5.27 -25.92
N LYS A 376 -10.11 4.14 -25.94
CA LYS A 376 -10.35 3.06 -26.92
C LYS A 376 -11.68 2.35 -26.73
N LEU A 377 -12.15 2.24 -25.49
CA LEU A 377 -13.38 1.52 -25.14
C LEU A 377 -14.63 2.39 -25.27
N LEU A 378 -14.47 3.71 -25.18
CA LEU A 378 -15.57 4.68 -25.27
C LEU A 378 -15.79 5.25 -26.69
N ILE A 379 -14.93 4.88 -27.66
CA ILE A 379 -15.16 5.16 -29.07
C ILE A 379 -16.17 4.14 -29.61
#